data_f907b73f0292ea3e91e452c9322571c3
#
_entry.id   f907b73f0292ea3e91e452c9322571c3
#
_cell.length_a   1.000
_cell.length_b   1.000
_cell.length_c   1.000
_cell.angle_alpha   90.00
_cell.angle_beta   90.00
_cell.angle_gamma   90.00
#
_symmetry.space_group_name_H-M   'P 1'
#
loop_
_entity.id
_entity.type
_entity.pdbx_description
1 polymer ?
#
loop_
_entity_poly.entity_id
_entity_poly.type
_entity_poly.pdbx_seq_one_letter_code
_entity_poly.pdbx_strand_id
1 'polypeptide(L)'
;SRMNPLCIKLRKLTSSAAYRREQGAFLCDSPKLLEEILKWRSDWLETVVFTEKMALPQLPESVRCVQVPASLMEAVSPAKTPQGVLAVCRIPQMAVPEELTGSHYVVMDTVQDPGNVGTILRTADAFWADGVFLVNACADLYSPKTVRASMGAVLRCPVWRCTVPELTELLHRSGIPLYGAALREDTVDAREADY
;
A
#
# COMPACT_ATOMS: atom_id res chain seq x y z
N SER A 1 -10.65 -11.74 -30.45
CA SER A 1 -11.67 -11.72 -29.38
C SER A 1 -11.51 -10.44 -28.56
N ARG A 2 -12.58 -9.69 -28.37
CA ARG A 2 -12.56 -8.49 -27.51
C ARG A 2 -12.22 -8.93 -26.08
N MET A 3 -11.12 -8.41 -25.54
CA MET A 3 -10.74 -8.66 -24.15
C MET A 3 -11.83 -8.13 -23.21
N ASN A 4 -12.20 -8.96 -22.21
CA ASN A 4 -13.22 -8.59 -21.22
C ASN A 4 -12.81 -7.29 -20.51
N PRO A 5 -13.72 -6.32 -20.29
CA PRO A 5 -13.44 -5.08 -19.57
C PRO A 5 -12.80 -5.30 -18.19
N LEU A 6 -13.22 -6.33 -17.45
CA LEU A 6 -12.62 -6.68 -16.18
C LEU A 6 -11.14 -7.04 -16.32
N CYS A 7 -10.78 -7.82 -17.33
CA CYS A 7 -9.38 -8.19 -17.60
C CYS A 7 -8.51 -6.98 -17.90
N ILE A 8 -9.05 -6.05 -18.68
CA ILE A 8 -8.37 -4.79 -19.01
C ILE A 8 -8.13 -3.98 -17.73
N LYS A 9 -9.15 -3.85 -16.89
CA LYS A 9 -9.06 -3.13 -15.62
C LYS A 9 -7.99 -3.77 -14.71
N LEU A 10 -8.01 -5.07 -14.52
CA LEU A 10 -7.06 -5.78 -13.66
C LEU A 10 -5.62 -5.63 -14.15
N ARG A 11 -5.39 -5.75 -15.45
CA ARG A 11 -4.06 -5.56 -16.05
C ARG A 11 -3.54 -4.13 -15.84
N LYS A 12 -4.38 -3.14 -16.04
CA LYS A 12 -4.02 -1.73 -15.84
C LYS A 12 -3.77 -1.40 -14.37
N LEU A 13 -4.55 -1.96 -13.45
CA LEU A 13 -4.30 -1.82 -12.02
C LEU A 13 -2.97 -2.45 -11.60
N THR A 14 -2.53 -3.51 -12.27
CA THR A 14 -1.23 -4.14 -12.04
C THR A 14 -0.07 -3.28 -12.52
N SER A 15 -0.18 -2.66 -13.68
CA SER A 15 0.95 -2.06 -14.40
C SER A 15 1.04 -0.54 -14.35
N SER A 16 -0.03 0.17 -14.02
CA SER A 16 -0.08 1.63 -14.14
C SER A 16 -0.45 2.33 -12.84
N ALA A 17 0.53 3.05 -12.27
CA ALA A 17 0.29 3.91 -11.10
C ALA A 17 -0.72 5.02 -11.42
N ALA A 18 -0.64 5.62 -12.61
CA ALA A 18 -1.59 6.65 -13.05
C ALA A 18 -3.03 6.10 -13.10
N TYR A 19 -3.20 4.89 -13.63
CA TYR A 19 -4.50 4.24 -13.70
C TYR A 19 -5.06 3.93 -12.30
N ARG A 20 -4.22 3.44 -11.38
CA ARG A 20 -4.63 3.22 -9.98
C ARG A 20 -5.12 4.51 -9.33
N ARG A 21 -4.40 5.60 -9.50
CA ARG A 21 -4.82 6.92 -8.98
C ARG A 21 -6.12 7.40 -9.61
N GLU A 22 -6.25 7.29 -10.91
CA GLU A 22 -7.46 7.69 -11.66
C GLU A 22 -8.69 6.89 -11.21
N GLN A 23 -8.54 5.58 -11.07
CA GLN A 23 -9.61 4.69 -10.62
C GLN A 23 -9.79 4.69 -9.09
N GLY A 24 -8.85 5.22 -8.35
CA GLY A 24 -8.87 5.14 -6.89
C GLY A 24 -8.88 3.71 -6.37
N ALA A 25 -8.14 2.81 -7.03
CA ALA A 25 -8.16 1.38 -6.73
C ALA A 25 -6.77 0.75 -6.81
N PHE A 26 -6.57 -0.32 -6.06
CA PHE A 26 -5.35 -1.14 -6.07
C PHE A 26 -5.67 -2.61 -5.85
N LEU A 27 -4.69 -3.47 -6.05
CA LEU A 27 -4.85 -4.92 -5.98
C LEU A 27 -4.14 -5.52 -4.78
N CYS A 28 -4.81 -6.49 -4.15
CA CYS A 28 -4.22 -7.44 -3.21
C CYS A 28 -4.36 -8.84 -3.80
N ASP A 29 -3.25 -9.58 -3.90
CA ASP A 29 -3.15 -10.77 -4.73
C ASP A 29 -2.96 -12.09 -3.96
N SER A 30 -3.30 -12.10 -2.67
CA SER A 30 -3.18 -13.32 -1.87
C SER A 30 -4.36 -13.55 -0.93
N PRO A 31 -4.64 -14.81 -0.56
CA PRO A 31 -5.66 -15.12 0.45
C PRO A 31 -5.38 -14.44 1.78
N LYS A 32 -4.12 -14.35 2.18
CA LYS A 32 -3.73 -13.69 3.43
C LYS A 32 -4.03 -12.19 3.41
N LEU A 33 -3.76 -11.50 2.31
CA LEU A 33 -4.11 -10.08 2.16
C LEU A 33 -5.63 -9.89 2.16
N LEU A 34 -6.39 -10.79 1.57
CA LEU A 34 -7.85 -10.75 1.64
C LEU A 34 -8.35 -10.87 3.08
N GLU A 35 -7.79 -11.78 3.87
CA GLU A 35 -8.11 -11.90 5.30
C GLU A 35 -7.80 -10.62 6.07
N GLU A 36 -6.65 -10.01 5.80
CA GLU A 36 -6.24 -8.74 6.43
C GLU A 36 -7.18 -7.59 6.06
N ILE A 37 -7.61 -7.50 4.79
CA ILE A 37 -8.59 -6.51 4.35
C ILE A 37 -9.90 -6.68 5.12
N LEU A 38 -10.41 -7.89 5.20
CA LEU A 38 -11.65 -8.18 5.91
C LEU A 38 -11.57 -7.86 7.39
N LYS A 39 -10.40 -8.05 7.99
CA LYS A 39 -10.16 -7.77 9.41
C LYS A 39 -10.03 -6.27 9.69
N TRP A 40 -9.32 -5.52 8.85
CA TRP A 40 -8.89 -4.16 9.15
C TRP A 40 -9.57 -3.07 8.33
N ARG A 41 -9.95 -3.38 7.08
CA ARG A 41 -10.45 -2.42 6.09
C ARG A 41 -11.49 -3.05 5.17
N SER A 42 -12.50 -3.70 5.73
CA SER A 42 -13.55 -4.33 4.93
C SER A 42 -14.29 -3.34 4.03
N ASP A 43 -14.39 -2.08 4.44
CA ASP A 43 -14.98 -0.98 3.68
C ASP A 43 -14.17 -0.58 2.44
N TRP A 44 -12.89 -0.95 2.36
CA TRP A 44 -12.08 -0.72 1.16
C TRP A 44 -12.31 -1.77 0.08
N LEU A 45 -12.85 -2.92 0.43
CA LEU A 45 -13.03 -4.03 -0.50
C LEU A 45 -14.18 -3.76 -1.46
N GLU A 46 -13.86 -3.73 -2.76
CA GLU A 46 -14.83 -3.46 -3.83
C GLU A 46 -15.23 -4.73 -4.59
N THR A 47 -14.24 -5.49 -5.05
CA THR A 47 -14.45 -6.68 -5.88
C THR A 47 -13.45 -7.77 -5.50
N VAL A 48 -13.92 -9.00 -5.47
CA VAL A 48 -13.07 -10.19 -5.33
C VAL A 48 -13.19 -11.04 -6.58
N VAL A 49 -12.07 -11.22 -7.26
CA VAL A 49 -11.94 -12.10 -8.43
C VAL A 49 -11.24 -13.39 -7.96
N PHE A 50 -11.85 -14.52 -8.22
CA PHE A 50 -11.37 -15.79 -7.69
C PHE A 50 -11.51 -16.94 -8.69
N THR A 51 -10.71 -17.97 -8.50
CA THR A 51 -10.81 -19.22 -9.27
C THR A 51 -11.60 -20.28 -8.48
N GLU A 52 -12.04 -21.32 -9.17
CA GLU A 52 -12.78 -22.45 -8.60
C GLU A 52 -12.06 -23.09 -7.39
N LYS A 53 -10.72 -23.09 -7.40
CA LYS A 53 -9.92 -23.69 -6.32
C LYS A 53 -9.88 -22.86 -5.04
N MET A 54 -10.27 -21.60 -5.11
CA MET A 54 -10.26 -20.71 -3.95
C MET A 54 -11.49 -20.88 -3.10
N ALA A 55 -11.31 -21.26 -1.84
CA ALA A 55 -12.37 -21.23 -0.85
C ALA A 55 -12.50 -19.80 -0.30
N LEU A 56 -13.53 -19.07 -0.72
CA LEU A 56 -13.75 -17.70 -0.26
C LEU A 56 -14.24 -17.68 1.18
N PRO A 57 -13.72 -16.76 2.02
CA PRO A 57 -14.34 -16.44 3.29
C PRO A 57 -15.70 -15.75 3.07
N GLN A 58 -16.45 -15.55 4.13
CA GLN A 58 -17.66 -14.76 4.09
C GLN A 58 -17.30 -13.30 3.76
N LEU A 59 -17.95 -12.75 2.74
CA LEU A 59 -17.70 -11.39 2.24
C LEU A 59 -18.91 -10.49 2.56
N PRO A 60 -18.69 -9.17 2.75
CA PRO A 60 -19.78 -8.22 2.83
C PRO A 60 -20.67 -8.26 1.57
N GLU A 61 -21.96 -8.04 1.72
CA GLU A 61 -22.92 -8.06 0.60
C GLU A 61 -22.62 -7.03 -0.49
N SER A 62 -22.01 -5.91 -0.11
CA SER A 62 -21.61 -4.85 -1.03
C SER A 62 -20.45 -5.23 -1.97
N VAL A 63 -19.76 -6.33 -1.68
CA VAL A 63 -18.59 -6.77 -2.45
C VAL A 63 -19.03 -7.58 -3.66
N ARG A 64 -18.58 -7.15 -4.84
CA ARG A 64 -18.80 -7.92 -6.08
C ARG A 64 -17.86 -9.12 -6.12
N CYS A 65 -18.43 -10.31 -6.36
CA CYS A 65 -17.67 -11.55 -6.49
C CYS A 65 -17.72 -12.03 -7.95
N VAL A 66 -16.56 -12.31 -8.54
CA VAL A 66 -16.46 -12.77 -9.93
C VAL A 66 -15.57 -14.00 -9.99
N GLN A 67 -16.14 -15.13 -10.36
CA GLN A 67 -15.37 -16.35 -10.61
C GLN A 67 -14.79 -16.33 -12.02
N VAL A 68 -13.52 -16.67 -12.15
CA VAL A 68 -12.81 -16.69 -13.43
C VAL A 68 -12.03 -18.00 -13.60
N PRO A 69 -11.76 -18.41 -14.84
CA PRO A 69 -10.87 -19.56 -15.09
C PRO A 69 -9.44 -19.28 -14.61
N ALA A 70 -8.72 -20.34 -14.24
CA ALA A 70 -7.31 -20.24 -13.83
C ALA A 70 -6.42 -19.58 -14.90
N SER A 71 -6.68 -19.85 -16.18
CA SER A 71 -5.97 -19.23 -17.30
C SER A 71 -6.10 -17.71 -17.35
N LEU A 72 -7.27 -17.18 -17.02
CA LEU A 72 -7.49 -15.75 -16.94
C LEU A 72 -6.78 -15.17 -15.73
N MET A 73 -6.84 -15.83 -14.59
CA MET A 73 -6.14 -15.42 -13.38
C MET A 73 -4.63 -15.31 -13.62
N GLU A 74 -4.03 -16.29 -14.27
CA GLU A 74 -2.62 -16.26 -14.65
C GLU A 74 -2.28 -15.08 -15.58
N ALA A 75 -3.19 -14.73 -16.48
CA ALA A 75 -2.99 -13.64 -17.43
C ALA A 75 -3.06 -12.25 -16.81
N VAL A 76 -3.80 -12.07 -15.74
CA VAL A 76 -4.07 -10.74 -15.14
C VAL A 76 -3.41 -10.52 -13.77
N SER A 77 -3.00 -11.59 -13.08
CA SER A 77 -2.41 -11.48 -11.75
C SER A 77 -1.02 -10.87 -11.80
N PRO A 78 -0.69 -9.96 -10.86
CA PRO A 78 0.66 -9.44 -10.70
C PRO A 78 1.63 -10.46 -10.09
N ALA A 79 1.11 -11.52 -9.46
CA ALA A 79 1.92 -12.55 -8.83
C ALA A 79 2.52 -13.51 -9.88
N LYS A 80 3.78 -13.91 -9.70
CA LYS A 80 4.42 -14.93 -10.54
C LYS A 80 3.71 -16.28 -10.42
N THR A 81 3.26 -16.61 -9.21
CA THR A 81 2.47 -17.81 -8.93
C THR A 81 1.15 -17.37 -8.32
N PRO A 82 0.10 -17.17 -9.12
CA PRO A 82 -1.19 -16.74 -8.62
C PRO A 82 -1.77 -17.71 -7.59
N GLN A 83 -2.34 -17.17 -6.51
CA GLN A 83 -2.95 -17.96 -5.45
C GLN A 83 -4.48 -18.07 -5.59
N GLY A 84 -4.99 -17.78 -6.77
CA GLY A 84 -6.38 -17.97 -7.10
C GLY A 84 -7.34 -16.88 -6.65
N VAL A 85 -6.82 -15.73 -6.18
CA VAL A 85 -7.64 -14.60 -5.75
C VAL A 85 -6.96 -13.28 -6.06
N LEU A 86 -7.78 -12.31 -6.48
CA LEU A 86 -7.40 -10.89 -6.58
C LEU A 86 -8.49 -10.08 -5.91
N ALA A 87 -8.12 -9.28 -4.94
CA ALA A 87 -9.01 -8.30 -4.33
C ALA A 87 -8.75 -6.92 -4.91
N VAL A 88 -9.81 -6.29 -5.42
CA VAL A 88 -9.79 -4.89 -5.84
C VAL A 88 -10.24 -4.05 -4.66
N CYS A 89 -9.36 -3.16 -4.20
CA CYS A 89 -9.59 -2.32 -3.04
C CYS A 89 -9.61 -0.85 -3.42
N ARG A 90 -10.41 -0.05 -2.70
CA ARG A 90 -10.38 1.40 -2.84
C ARG A 90 -9.13 1.98 -2.21
N ILE A 91 -8.51 2.94 -2.89
CA ILE A 91 -7.45 3.74 -2.28
C ILE A 91 -8.09 4.74 -1.32
N PRO A 92 -7.70 4.77 -0.04
CA PRO A 92 -8.28 5.70 0.91
C PRO A 92 -7.91 7.14 0.58
N GLN A 93 -8.85 8.05 0.79
CA GLN A 93 -8.65 9.49 0.70
C GLN A 93 -8.34 10.02 2.10
N MET A 94 -7.05 9.98 2.50
CA MET A 94 -6.62 10.45 3.81
C MET A 94 -5.95 11.82 3.70
N ALA A 95 -6.61 12.84 4.28
CA ALA A 95 -6.01 14.16 4.41
C ALA A 95 -4.91 14.14 5.48
N VAL A 96 -3.84 14.91 5.24
CA VAL A 96 -2.80 15.14 6.25
C VAL A 96 -3.45 15.80 7.47
N PRO A 97 -3.24 15.26 8.68
CA PRO A 97 -3.85 15.84 9.88
C PRO A 97 -3.32 17.24 10.17
N GLU A 98 -4.14 18.08 10.79
CA GLU A 98 -3.72 19.44 11.19
C GLU A 98 -2.72 19.43 12.34
N GLU A 99 -2.81 18.44 13.21
CA GLU A 99 -1.92 18.23 14.34
C GLU A 99 -1.67 16.73 14.54
N LEU A 100 -0.43 16.38 14.84
CA LEU A 100 -0.05 15.01 15.16
C LEU A 100 -0.22 14.75 16.65
N THR A 101 -0.99 13.74 17.00
CA THR A 101 -1.29 13.37 18.39
C THR A 101 -0.47 12.20 18.90
N GLY A 102 0.20 11.48 18.01
CA GLY A 102 1.10 10.38 18.35
C GLY A 102 2.51 10.85 18.71
N SER A 103 3.37 9.92 18.99
CA SER A 103 4.76 10.20 19.42
C SER A 103 5.82 9.72 18.42
N HIS A 104 5.50 8.76 17.57
CA HIS A 104 6.46 8.14 16.67
C HIS A 104 5.94 8.10 15.24
N TYR A 105 6.63 8.78 14.35
CA TYR A 105 6.31 8.83 12.93
C TYR A 105 7.56 8.51 12.11
N VAL A 106 7.36 7.88 10.98
CA VAL A 106 8.44 7.58 10.02
C VAL A 106 8.27 8.47 8.81
N VAL A 107 9.36 9.02 8.31
CA VAL A 107 9.39 9.82 7.08
C VAL A 107 10.23 9.09 6.05
N MET A 108 9.64 8.81 4.89
CA MET A 108 10.36 8.31 3.72
C MET A 108 10.58 9.45 2.74
N ASP A 109 11.83 9.76 2.48
CA ASP A 109 12.23 10.79 1.54
C ASP A 109 12.89 10.16 0.32
N THR A 110 12.28 10.31 -0.84
CA THR A 110 12.82 9.85 -2.12
C THR A 110 13.15 8.34 -2.15
N VAL A 111 12.34 7.54 -1.47
CA VAL A 111 12.48 6.07 -1.52
C VAL A 111 11.80 5.55 -2.78
N GLN A 112 12.59 5.28 -3.82
CA GLN A 112 12.07 4.97 -5.16
C GLN A 112 11.90 3.48 -5.46
N ASP A 113 12.48 2.59 -4.66
CA ASP A 113 12.27 1.16 -4.83
C ASP A 113 10.99 0.70 -4.14
N PRO A 114 10.02 0.09 -4.87
CA PRO A 114 8.76 -0.37 -4.30
C PRO A 114 8.93 -1.38 -3.15
N GLY A 115 9.90 -2.28 -3.27
CA GLY A 115 10.22 -3.23 -2.21
C GLY A 115 10.69 -2.56 -0.93
N ASN A 116 11.51 -1.52 -1.06
CA ASN A 116 12.00 -0.74 0.09
C ASN A 116 10.87 0.05 0.76
N VAL A 117 9.99 0.68 -0.01
CA VAL A 117 8.80 1.35 0.54
C VAL A 117 7.97 0.36 1.36
N GLY A 118 7.68 -0.80 0.80
CA GLY A 118 6.91 -1.83 1.50
C GLY A 118 7.61 -2.35 2.76
N THR A 119 8.91 -2.59 2.70
CA THR A 119 9.71 -3.07 3.84
C THR A 119 9.79 -2.04 4.96
N ILE A 120 9.99 -0.77 4.63
CA ILE A 120 10.01 0.31 5.63
C ILE A 120 8.64 0.44 6.29
N LEU A 121 7.57 0.37 5.51
CA LEU A 121 6.21 0.44 6.02
C LEU A 121 5.91 -0.74 6.97
N ARG A 122 6.31 -1.94 6.59
CA ARG A 122 6.22 -3.14 7.44
C ARG A 122 6.97 -2.96 8.76
N THR A 123 8.18 -2.41 8.71
CA THR A 123 9.00 -2.15 9.90
C THR A 123 8.36 -1.09 10.79
N ALA A 124 7.86 0.01 10.20
CA ALA A 124 7.15 1.05 10.93
C ALA A 124 5.93 0.50 11.67
N ASP A 125 5.15 -0.33 11.01
CA ASP A 125 3.99 -1.01 11.60
C ASP A 125 4.39 -1.95 12.75
N ALA A 126 5.46 -2.72 12.58
CA ALA A 126 5.97 -3.64 13.60
C ALA A 126 6.47 -2.91 14.86
N PHE A 127 6.97 -1.70 14.72
CA PHE A 127 7.43 -0.85 15.83
C PHE A 127 6.37 0.14 16.33
N TRP A 128 5.11 -0.06 15.96
CA TRP A 128 3.97 0.73 16.43
C TRP A 128 4.07 2.22 16.07
N ALA A 129 4.61 2.54 14.90
CA ALA A 129 4.59 3.90 14.41
C ALA A 129 3.14 4.41 14.30
N ASP A 130 2.92 5.65 14.69
CA ASP A 130 1.61 6.29 14.64
C ASP A 130 1.22 6.71 13.22
N GLY A 131 2.19 6.76 12.33
CA GLY A 131 1.98 7.02 10.92
C GLY A 131 3.29 7.16 10.14
N VAL A 132 3.16 7.24 8.84
CA VAL A 132 4.26 7.34 7.89
C VAL A 132 3.99 8.48 6.92
N PHE A 133 5.01 9.30 6.67
CA PHE A 133 4.97 10.36 5.67
C PHE A 133 5.85 10.00 4.48
N LEU A 134 5.32 10.20 3.29
CA LEU A 134 6.06 10.10 2.04
C LEU A 134 6.30 11.51 1.51
N VAL A 135 7.55 11.91 1.39
CA VAL A 135 7.93 13.21 0.83
C VAL A 135 8.79 13.03 -0.41
N ASN A 136 8.71 13.99 -1.32
CA ASN A 136 9.38 13.94 -2.61
C ASN A 136 8.96 12.72 -3.46
N ALA A 137 9.82 12.27 -4.37
CA ALA A 137 9.52 11.20 -5.31
C ALA A 137 9.73 9.82 -4.67
N CYS A 138 8.73 9.31 -3.95
CA CYS A 138 8.70 7.93 -3.48
C CYS A 138 7.99 7.03 -4.49
N ALA A 139 8.30 5.73 -4.46
CA ALA A 139 7.57 4.73 -5.22
C ALA A 139 6.10 4.70 -4.81
N ASP A 140 5.24 4.22 -5.73
CA ASP A 140 3.81 4.15 -5.48
C ASP A 140 3.51 3.14 -4.35
N LEU A 141 2.86 3.65 -3.30
CA LEU A 141 2.45 2.86 -2.14
C LEU A 141 1.56 1.67 -2.52
N TYR A 142 0.76 1.82 -3.55
CA TYR A 142 -0.25 0.84 -3.95
C TYR A 142 0.16 -0.04 -5.14
N SER A 143 1.42 0.01 -5.57
CA SER A 143 1.91 -0.95 -6.54
C SER A 143 1.87 -2.37 -5.95
N PRO A 144 1.60 -3.40 -6.75
CA PRO A 144 1.53 -4.78 -6.24
C PRO A 144 2.79 -5.21 -5.49
N LYS A 145 3.95 -4.77 -5.94
CA LYS A 145 5.22 -5.09 -5.28
C LYS A 145 5.34 -4.45 -3.90
N THR A 146 4.93 -3.18 -3.74
CA THR A 146 4.91 -2.49 -2.45
C THR A 146 3.90 -3.14 -1.51
N VAL A 147 2.69 -3.41 -1.98
CA VAL A 147 1.63 -4.04 -1.19
C VAL A 147 2.09 -5.39 -0.64
N ARG A 148 2.69 -6.24 -1.48
CA ARG A 148 3.26 -7.52 -1.04
C ARG A 148 4.38 -7.36 -0.01
N ALA A 149 5.34 -6.49 -0.30
CA ALA A 149 6.49 -6.25 0.58
C ALA A 149 6.08 -5.67 1.93
N SER A 150 4.95 -4.97 2.01
CA SER A 150 4.43 -4.40 3.26
C SER A 150 3.82 -5.44 4.19
N MET A 151 3.53 -6.64 3.70
CA MET A 151 2.89 -7.72 4.46
C MET A 151 1.67 -7.28 5.26
N GLY A 152 0.79 -6.53 4.62
CA GLY A 152 -0.45 -6.02 5.20
C GLY A 152 -0.32 -4.67 5.91
N ALA A 153 0.89 -4.14 6.09
CA ALA A 153 1.08 -2.84 6.77
C ALA A 153 0.39 -1.68 6.05
N VAL A 154 0.27 -1.75 4.72
CA VAL A 154 -0.48 -0.75 3.93
C VAL A 154 -1.95 -0.63 4.35
N LEU A 155 -2.51 -1.68 4.94
CA LEU A 155 -3.89 -1.73 5.41
C LEU A 155 -4.05 -1.21 6.85
N ARG A 156 -2.99 -1.24 7.64
CA ARG A 156 -3.02 -0.92 9.08
C ARG A 156 -2.43 0.44 9.41
N CYS A 157 -1.29 0.78 8.81
CA CYS A 157 -0.53 1.98 9.15
C CYS A 157 -1.04 3.18 8.35
N PRO A 158 -1.39 4.30 8.99
CA PRO A 158 -1.71 5.53 8.28
C PRO A 158 -0.51 6.03 7.47
N VAL A 159 -0.74 6.39 6.22
CA VAL A 159 0.31 6.92 5.34
C VAL A 159 -0.19 8.18 4.66
N TRP A 160 0.60 9.23 4.69
CA TRP A 160 0.28 10.51 4.08
C TRP A 160 1.39 10.95 3.13
N ARG A 161 1.00 11.52 1.99
CA ARG A 161 1.91 12.27 1.11
C ARG A 161 1.82 13.74 1.41
N CYS A 162 2.95 14.39 1.52
CA CYS A 162 3.03 15.83 1.67
C CYS A 162 4.36 16.37 1.14
N THR A 163 4.46 17.67 1.06
CA THR A 163 5.72 18.36 0.75
C THR A 163 6.58 18.47 2.01
N VAL A 164 7.88 18.65 1.83
CA VAL A 164 8.79 18.89 2.97
C VAL A 164 8.39 20.11 3.78
N PRO A 165 8.05 21.28 3.18
CA PRO A 165 7.56 22.43 3.96
C PRO A 165 6.30 22.13 4.78
N GLU A 166 5.33 21.42 4.20
CA GLU A 166 4.10 21.03 4.92
C GLU A 166 4.41 20.13 6.11
N LEU A 167 5.29 19.14 5.94
CA LEU A 167 5.72 18.24 7.01
C LEU A 167 6.47 19.00 8.11
N THR A 168 7.39 19.87 7.75
CA THR A 168 8.18 20.68 8.69
C THR A 168 7.28 21.53 9.56
N GLU A 169 6.30 22.21 8.95
CA GLU A 169 5.32 23.02 9.68
C GLU A 169 4.47 22.16 10.60
N LEU A 170 3.99 21.00 10.13
CA LEU A 170 3.20 20.09 10.92
C LEU A 170 3.96 19.55 12.14
N LEU A 171 5.21 19.15 11.98
CA LEU A 171 6.07 18.69 13.07
C LEU A 171 6.33 19.78 14.10
N HIS A 172 6.61 20.99 13.62
CA HIS A 172 6.83 22.15 14.48
C HIS A 172 5.58 22.49 15.30
N ARG A 173 4.43 22.56 14.65
CA ARG A 173 3.13 22.83 15.28
C ARG A 173 2.75 21.75 16.30
N SER A 174 3.13 20.50 16.03
CA SER A 174 2.85 19.35 16.90
C SER A 174 3.88 19.14 18.01
N GLY A 175 4.98 19.88 17.99
CA GLY A 175 6.06 19.75 18.98
C GLY A 175 6.84 18.45 18.87
N ILE A 176 6.91 17.86 17.67
CA ILE A 176 7.61 16.60 17.42
C ILE A 176 8.96 16.88 16.76
N PRO A 177 10.08 16.45 17.38
CA PRO A 177 11.39 16.61 16.78
C PRO A 177 11.59 15.62 15.62
N LEU A 178 12.35 16.04 14.60
CA LEU A 178 12.75 15.20 13.48
C LEU A 178 14.15 14.65 13.70
N TYR A 179 14.29 13.34 13.68
CA TYR A 179 15.57 12.63 13.65
C TYR A 179 15.73 11.98 12.28
N GLY A 180 16.87 12.19 11.64
CA GLY A 180 17.11 11.68 10.29
C GLY A 180 18.08 10.52 10.24
N ALA A 181 17.75 9.52 9.42
CA ALA A 181 18.68 8.50 8.96
C ALA A 181 18.50 8.36 7.44
N ALA A 182 19.62 8.35 6.69
CA ALA A 182 19.58 8.21 5.25
C ALA A 182 20.54 7.11 4.80
N LEU A 183 20.05 6.22 3.93
CA LEU A 183 20.88 5.20 3.29
C LEU A 183 21.33 5.72 1.93
N ARG A 184 22.63 6.06 1.83
CA ARG A 184 23.31 6.50 0.61
C ARG A 184 24.68 5.82 0.54
N GLU A 185 25.40 5.94 -0.57
CA GLU A 185 26.78 5.43 -0.69
C GLU A 185 27.73 6.05 0.34
N ASP A 186 27.47 7.31 0.76
CA ASP A 186 28.20 8.07 1.74
C ASP A 186 27.56 8.07 3.15
N THR A 187 26.69 7.08 3.44
CA THR A 187 25.97 7.02 4.70
C THR A 187 26.90 6.70 5.88
N VAL A 188 26.79 7.49 6.94
CA VAL A 188 27.43 7.22 8.24
C VAL A 188 26.43 6.57 9.21
N ASP A 189 26.95 5.77 10.15
CA ASP A 189 26.14 5.19 11.22
C ASP A 189 25.49 6.31 12.05
N ALA A 190 24.23 6.15 12.42
CA ALA A 190 23.50 7.15 13.21
C ALA A 190 24.15 7.44 14.57
N ARG A 191 24.95 6.51 15.11
CA ARG A 191 25.73 6.69 16.34
C ARG A 191 26.94 7.61 16.15
N GLU A 192 27.39 7.81 14.92
CA GLU A 192 28.52 8.65 14.55
C GLU A 192 28.07 10.03 14.04
N ALA A 193 26.76 10.24 13.87
CA ALA A 193 26.20 11.51 13.41
C ALA A 193 26.17 12.52 14.55
N ASP A 194 26.64 13.75 14.26
CA ASP A 194 26.44 14.90 15.14
C ASP A 194 25.01 15.41 15.01
N TYR A 195 24.25 15.37 16.11
CA TYR A 195 22.88 15.88 16.18
C TYR A 195 22.85 17.30 16.76
#